data_a047a0ec1973a12b2a3eb213a13d298b
#
_entry.id   a047a0ec1973a12b2a3eb213a13d298b
#
_cell.length_a   1.000
_cell.length_b   1.000
_cell.length_c   1.000
_cell.angle_alpha   90.00
_cell.angle_beta   90.00
_cell.angle_gamma   90.00
#
_symmetry.space_group_name_H-M   'P 1'
#
loop_
_entity.id
_entity.type
_entity.pdbx_description
1 polymer ?
#
loop_
_entity_poly.entity_id
_entity_poly.type
_entity_poly.pdbx_seq_one_letter_code
_entity_poly.pdbx_strand_id
1 'polypeptide(L)'
;THHFQRAVNLIVPLSLSSYALGLKVKKPSGPPERRLLFASPWQGQTLFGTWYFKDLLPPAEDRGRVTADEINHCLDEINLTFGNLELTADDCSLIHVGHLPVDSKERLMEKEEIIDPHRHGGPTGLYAVQGVKYTTALSVAKKTFQLLEKRTLSQRPITHRATTSLYGWESDQSDLDPISTLKEPIRAKLSPMTLERLARNYGTVMKRIVEWGIRQPSLLEPLPGTDNTLCAEIPYLLENEAVYRLSDLLVRRMGLGGEGRPNTDTIAFCASQMSSYLGWTLDQEKREISSLIGHYNR
;
A
#
# COMPACT_ATOMS: atom_id res chain seq x y z
N THR A 1 -17.40 21.22 -4.22
CA THR A 1 -17.66 19.84 -3.73
C THR A 1 -16.91 18.92 -4.66
N HIS A 2 -15.89 18.23 -4.14
CA HIS A 2 -15.18 17.23 -4.93
C HIS A 2 -16.00 15.94 -4.93
N HIS A 3 -16.26 15.42 -6.12
CA HIS A 3 -16.90 14.14 -6.31
C HIS A 3 -15.82 13.07 -6.51
N PHE A 4 -16.12 11.84 -6.09
CA PHE A 4 -15.19 10.71 -6.21
C PHE A 4 -15.91 9.52 -6.83
N GLN A 5 -15.13 8.65 -7.46
CA GLN A 5 -15.55 7.29 -7.81
C GLN A 5 -14.78 6.29 -6.96
N ARG A 6 -15.43 5.21 -6.57
CA ARG A 6 -14.74 4.09 -5.92
C ARG A 6 -14.04 3.24 -6.97
N ALA A 7 -12.75 3.05 -6.77
CA ALA A 7 -11.95 2.10 -7.52
C ALA A 7 -11.83 0.82 -6.70
N VAL A 8 -12.19 -0.31 -7.27
CA VAL A 8 -12.22 -1.60 -6.58
C VAL A 8 -11.28 -2.59 -7.29
N ASN A 9 -10.48 -3.30 -6.51
CA ASN A 9 -9.71 -4.46 -6.97
C ASN A 9 -9.99 -5.64 -6.03
N LEU A 10 -10.01 -6.85 -6.58
CA LEU A 10 -10.16 -8.09 -5.83
C LEU A 10 -8.83 -8.84 -5.81
N ILE A 11 -8.44 -9.35 -4.65
CA ILE A 11 -7.30 -10.25 -4.49
C ILE A 11 -7.82 -11.64 -4.23
N VAL A 12 -7.33 -12.60 -5.00
CA VAL A 12 -7.73 -14.00 -4.94
C VAL A 12 -6.48 -14.86 -4.71
N PRO A 13 -6.49 -15.85 -3.80
CA PRO A 13 -5.34 -16.70 -3.48
C PRO A 13 -5.06 -17.73 -4.59
N LEU A 14 -4.96 -17.24 -5.81
CA LEU A 14 -4.67 -17.99 -7.02
C LEU A 14 -3.50 -17.31 -7.74
N SER A 15 -2.42 -18.04 -7.98
CA SER A 15 -1.32 -17.57 -8.83
C SER A 15 -1.62 -17.87 -10.30
N LEU A 16 -2.25 -16.93 -11.00
CA LEU A 16 -2.68 -17.11 -12.38
C LEU A 16 -1.51 -17.02 -13.37
N SER A 17 -0.57 -16.10 -13.13
CA SER A 17 0.57 -15.85 -14.01
C SER A 17 1.69 -15.15 -13.23
N SER A 18 2.94 -15.33 -13.68
CA SER A 18 4.08 -14.55 -13.21
C SER A 18 4.17 -13.14 -13.84
N TYR A 19 3.33 -12.85 -14.83
CA TYR A 19 3.25 -11.56 -15.52
C TYR A 19 1.87 -10.95 -15.38
N ALA A 20 1.79 -9.61 -15.44
CA ALA A 20 0.53 -8.92 -15.53
C ALA A 20 -0.13 -9.20 -16.90
N LEU A 21 -1.40 -9.62 -16.86
CA LEU A 21 -2.22 -9.89 -18.02
C LEU A 21 -3.27 -8.80 -18.17
N GLY A 22 -3.53 -8.35 -19.40
CA GLY A 22 -4.63 -7.43 -19.71
C GLY A 22 -5.48 -8.02 -20.83
N LEU A 23 -6.72 -8.40 -20.51
CA LEU A 23 -7.67 -9.00 -21.45
C LEU A 23 -8.87 -8.08 -21.64
N LYS A 24 -9.41 -8.07 -22.86
CA LYS A 24 -10.69 -7.38 -23.13
C LYS A 24 -11.81 -8.07 -22.36
N VAL A 25 -12.57 -7.27 -21.63
CA VAL A 25 -13.70 -7.79 -20.85
C VAL A 25 -14.68 -8.50 -21.77
N LYS A 26 -14.95 -9.77 -21.49
CA LYS A 26 -15.96 -10.56 -22.18
C LYS A 26 -17.34 -10.27 -21.60
N LYS A 27 -18.37 -10.37 -22.47
CA LYS A 27 -19.78 -10.30 -22.09
C LYS A 27 -20.45 -11.64 -22.26
N PRO A 28 -21.52 -11.93 -21.54
CA PRO A 28 -22.31 -13.15 -21.75
C PRO A 28 -22.82 -13.28 -23.18
N SER A 29 -23.07 -12.13 -23.86
CA SER A 29 -23.49 -12.08 -25.26
C SER A 29 -22.92 -10.84 -25.95
N GLY A 30 -22.56 -10.96 -27.21
CA GLY A 30 -22.04 -9.87 -28.03
C GLY A 30 -20.50 -9.75 -28.02
N PRO A 31 -19.96 -8.72 -28.69
CA PRO A 31 -18.51 -8.52 -28.77
C PRO A 31 -17.95 -8.08 -27.41
N PRO A 32 -16.66 -8.39 -27.15
CA PRO A 32 -15.98 -7.91 -25.94
C PRO A 32 -15.99 -6.38 -25.82
N GLU A 33 -15.93 -5.88 -24.61
CA GLU A 33 -15.77 -4.45 -24.37
C GLU A 33 -14.40 -3.92 -24.85
N ARG A 34 -14.31 -2.60 -25.02
CA ARG A 34 -13.00 -1.96 -25.26
C ARG A 34 -12.15 -1.87 -24.00
N ARG A 35 -12.77 -1.98 -22.81
CA ARG A 35 -12.11 -1.95 -21.52
C ARG A 35 -11.25 -3.22 -21.34
N LEU A 36 -10.08 -3.04 -20.76
CA LEU A 36 -9.22 -4.13 -20.31
C LEU A 36 -9.47 -4.41 -18.83
N LEU A 37 -9.57 -5.68 -18.49
CA LEU A 37 -9.47 -6.18 -17.13
C LEU A 37 -8.07 -6.73 -16.93
N PHE A 38 -7.41 -6.29 -15.88
CA PHE A 38 -6.06 -6.72 -15.56
C PHE A 38 -6.09 -7.81 -14.48
N ALA A 39 -5.19 -8.79 -14.63
CA ALA A 39 -4.80 -9.73 -13.61
C ALA A 39 -3.31 -9.54 -13.38
N SER A 40 -2.93 -9.09 -12.20
CA SER A 40 -1.54 -8.81 -11.85
C SER A 40 -1.06 -9.71 -10.73
N PRO A 41 0.18 -10.25 -10.81
CA PRO A 41 0.79 -10.98 -9.70
C PRO A 41 0.82 -10.11 -8.44
N TRP A 42 0.41 -10.65 -7.32
CA TRP A 42 0.37 -9.96 -6.04
C TRP A 42 0.77 -10.90 -4.90
N GLN A 43 2.06 -10.91 -4.52
CA GLN A 43 2.56 -11.68 -3.37
C GLN A 43 2.13 -13.16 -3.38
N GLY A 44 2.28 -13.85 -4.52
CA GLY A 44 1.84 -15.23 -4.69
C GLY A 44 0.36 -15.43 -5.01
N GLN A 45 -0.42 -14.36 -5.00
CA GLN A 45 -1.85 -14.31 -5.35
C GLN A 45 -2.04 -13.56 -6.67
N THR A 46 -3.29 -13.33 -7.07
CA THR A 46 -3.62 -12.49 -8.23
C THR A 46 -4.53 -11.35 -7.81
N LEU A 47 -4.14 -10.13 -8.18
CA LEU A 47 -4.95 -8.92 -8.06
C LEU A 47 -5.67 -8.69 -9.38
N PHE A 48 -7.00 -8.72 -9.35
CA PHE A 48 -7.87 -8.39 -10.48
C PHE A 48 -8.41 -6.97 -10.35
N GLY A 49 -8.49 -6.24 -11.45
CA GLY A 49 -9.11 -4.91 -11.47
C GLY A 49 -8.70 -4.06 -12.68
N THR A 50 -9.12 -2.84 -12.71
CA THR A 50 -9.86 -2.06 -11.69
C THR A 50 -11.29 -1.84 -12.18
N TRP A 51 -12.25 -1.93 -11.28
CA TRP A 51 -13.62 -1.49 -11.50
C TRP A 51 -13.84 -0.12 -10.89
N TYR A 52 -14.75 0.65 -11.47
CA TYR A 52 -15.09 1.99 -11.02
C TYR A 52 -16.59 2.07 -10.78
N PHE A 53 -16.96 2.30 -9.51
CA PHE A 53 -18.35 2.45 -9.09
C PHE A 53 -18.62 3.91 -8.71
N LYS A 54 -19.78 4.42 -9.06
CA LYS A 54 -20.20 5.75 -8.64
C LYS A 54 -20.40 5.77 -7.13
N ASP A 55 -19.77 6.72 -6.47
CA ASP A 55 -20.02 6.97 -5.05
C ASP A 55 -21.19 7.94 -4.93
N LEU A 56 -22.34 7.42 -4.60
CA LEU A 56 -23.40 8.23 -4.00
C LEU A 56 -22.90 8.44 -2.58
N LEU A 57 -22.34 9.64 -2.25
CA LEU A 57 -21.71 9.96 -0.97
C LEU A 57 -22.40 9.24 0.20
N PRO A 58 -21.93 8.09 0.64
CA PRO A 58 -22.46 7.43 1.80
C PRO A 58 -22.00 8.18 3.07
N PRO A 59 -22.67 7.98 4.22
CA PRO A 59 -22.15 8.42 5.50
C PRO A 59 -20.68 8.06 5.65
N ALA A 60 -19.93 8.87 6.39
CA ALA A 60 -18.47 8.68 6.55
C ALA A 60 -18.07 7.26 6.98
N GLU A 61 -18.98 6.57 7.66
CA GLU A 61 -18.84 5.19 8.19
C GLU A 61 -18.89 4.12 7.10
N ASP A 62 -19.59 4.38 5.98
CA ASP A 62 -19.73 3.43 4.86
C ASP A 62 -18.78 3.73 3.68
N ARG A 63 -17.91 4.71 3.84
CA ARG A 63 -16.91 5.02 2.80
C ARG A 63 -15.97 3.84 2.61
N GLY A 64 -15.98 3.31 1.40
CA GLY A 64 -15.15 2.16 1.02
C GLY A 64 -15.85 0.81 1.17
N ARG A 65 -17.13 0.75 1.49
CA ARG A 65 -17.90 -0.50 1.42
C ARG A 65 -18.20 -0.87 -0.03
N VAL A 66 -18.03 -2.14 -0.35
CA VAL A 66 -18.42 -2.75 -1.63
C VAL A 66 -19.63 -3.63 -1.36
N THR A 67 -20.67 -3.51 -2.16
CA THR A 67 -21.88 -4.32 -2.00
C THR A 67 -21.66 -5.74 -2.53
N ALA A 68 -22.45 -6.70 -2.07
CA ALA A 68 -22.41 -8.07 -2.59
C ALA A 68 -22.67 -8.12 -4.10
N ASP A 69 -23.57 -7.29 -4.62
CA ASP A 69 -23.88 -7.21 -6.04
C ASP A 69 -22.69 -6.68 -6.85
N GLU A 70 -21.96 -5.69 -6.32
CA GLU A 70 -20.74 -5.17 -6.96
C GLU A 70 -19.62 -6.24 -6.98
N ILE A 71 -19.47 -7.00 -5.88
CA ILE A 71 -18.50 -8.11 -5.83
C ILE A 71 -18.87 -9.18 -6.84
N ASN A 72 -20.13 -9.61 -6.88
CA ASN A 72 -20.61 -10.61 -7.81
C ASN A 72 -20.42 -10.16 -9.26
N HIS A 73 -20.71 -8.89 -9.58
CA HIS A 73 -20.45 -8.31 -10.89
C HIS A 73 -18.96 -8.40 -11.29
N CYS A 74 -18.05 -8.09 -10.35
CA CYS A 74 -16.60 -8.21 -10.60
C CYS A 74 -16.20 -9.66 -10.86
N LEU A 75 -16.72 -10.61 -10.08
CA LEU A 75 -16.43 -12.04 -10.21
C LEU A 75 -16.97 -12.63 -11.52
N ASP A 76 -18.18 -12.25 -11.93
CA ASP A 76 -18.75 -12.65 -13.21
C ASP A 76 -17.86 -12.22 -14.38
N GLU A 77 -17.38 -10.97 -14.36
CA GLU A 77 -16.46 -10.48 -15.37
C GLU A 77 -15.11 -11.21 -15.36
N ILE A 78 -14.55 -11.52 -14.18
CA ILE A 78 -13.32 -12.31 -14.06
C ILE A 78 -13.53 -13.69 -14.67
N ASN A 79 -14.56 -14.42 -14.23
CA ASN A 79 -14.85 -15.78 -14.64
C ASN A 79 -15.05 -15.87 -16.17
N LEU A 80 -15.80 -14.94 -16.75
CA LEU A 80 -16.00 -14.87 -18.20
C LEU A 80 -14.72 -14.52 -18.96
N THR A 81 -13.94 -13.58 -18.46
CA THR A 81 -12.79 -13.03 -19.18
C THR A 81 -11.58 -13.95 -19.14
N PHE A 82 -11.32 -14.57 -17.99
CA PHE A 82 -10.14 -15.40 -17.77
C PHE A 82 -10.39 -16.92 -17.88
N GLY A 83 -11.54 -17.34 -18.38
CA GLY A 83 -11.78 -18.73 -18.77
C GLY A 83 -12.42 -19.59 -17.70
N ASN A 84 -13.51 -19.12 -17.11
CA ASN A 84 -14.33 -19.87 -16.15
C ASN A 84 -13.52 -20.39 -14.96
N LEU A 85 -12.92 -19.46 -14.23
CA LEU A 85 -12.16 -19.76 -13.00
C LEU A 85 -13.08 -20.21 -11.86
N GLU A 86 -14.41 -20.07 -12.02
CA GLU A 86 -15.45 -20.45 -11.04
C GLU A 86 -15.27 -19.78 -9.67
N LEU A 87 -14.68 -18.57 -9.66
CA LEU A 87 -14.45 -17.80 -8.44
C LEU A 87 -15.77 -17.29 -7.85
N THR A 88 -15.84 -17.35 -6.54
CA THR A 88 -16.95 -16.86 -5.71
C THR A 88 -16.48 -15.77 -4.74
N ALA A 89 -17.39 -15.13 -4.02
CA ALA A 89 -17.03 -14.11 -3.04
C ALA A 89 -16.14 -14.67 -1.90
N ASP A 90 -16.31 -15.94 -1.55
CA ASP A 90 -15.53 -16.62 -0.51
C ASP A 90 -14.07 -16.84 -0.92
N ASP A 91 -13.77 -16.80 -2.22
CA ASP A 91 -12.41 -16.90 -2.74
C ASP A 91 -11.63 -15.58 -2.66
N CYS A 92 -12.28 -14.48 -2.29
CA CYS A 92 -11.62 -13.18 -2.17
C CYS A 92 -10.89 -13.06 -0.84
N SER A 93 -9.55 -13.07 -0.87
CA SER A 93 -8.74 -12.85 0.34
C SER A 93 -8.74 -11.39 0.80
N LEU A 94 -8.90 -10.44 -0.13
CA LEU A 94 -8.94 -9.02 0.17
C LEU A 94 -9.64 -8.23 -0.94
N ILE A 95 -10.35 -7.19 -0.56
CA ILE A 95 -10.96 -6.20 -1.47
C ILE A 95 -10.29 -4.86 -1.23
N HIS A 96 -9.57 -4.35 -2.22
CA HIS A 96 -9.00 -3.02 -2.19
C HIS A 96 -10.03 -2.01 -2.67
N VAL A 97 -10.25 -0.96 -1.88
CA VAL A 97 -11.11 0.16 -2.24
C VAL A 97 -10.34 1.46 -2.14
N GLY A 98 -10.36 2.23 -3.21
CA GLY A 98 -9.78 3.57 -3.26
C GLY A 98 -10.79 4.57 -3.81
N HIS A 99 -10.63 5.84 -3.45
CA HIS A 99 -11.46 6.92 -3.97
C HIS A 99 -10.63 7.77 -4.92
N LEU A 100 -11.07 7.85 -6.17
CA LEU A 100 -10.44 8.66 -7.20
C LEU A 100 -11.26 9.91 -7.49
N PRO A 101 -10.63 11.09 -7.57
CA PRO A 101 -11.33 12.33 -7.88
C PRO A 101 -11.87 12.30 -9.31
N VAL A 102 -13.04 12.88 -9.49
CA VAL A 102 -13.68 13.06 -10.79
C VAL A 102 -13.83 14.53 -11.15
N ASP A 103 -13.92 14.79 -12.44
CA ASP A 103 -14.19 16.14 -12.99
C ASP A 103 -15.67 16.52 -12.81
N SER A 104 -16.03 17.74 -13.23
CA SER A 104 -17.40 18.25 -13.18
C SER A 104 -18.42 17.46 -14.04
N LYS A 105 -17.94 16.57 -14.90
CA LYS A 105 -18.76 15.66 -15.71
C LYS A 105 -18.75 14.23 -15.17
N GLU A 106 -18.35 14.04 -13.90
CA GLU A 106 -18.24 12.74 -13.23
C GLU A 106 -17.30 11.73 -13.93
N ARG A 107 -16.32 12.22 -14.69
CA ARG A 107 -15.30 11.36 -15.29
C ARG A 107 -14.03 11.40 -14.44
N LEU A 108 -13.32 10.29 -14.37
CA LEU A 108 -12.01 10.25 -13.70
C LEU A 108 -11.12 11.37 -14.22
N MET A 109 -10.48 12.10 -13.30
CA MET A 109 -9.53 13.15 -13.67
C MET A 109 -8.37 12.55 -14.45
N GLU A 110 -8.04 13.16 -15.57
CA GLU A 110 -6.90 12.74 -16.41
C GLU A 110 -5.57 13.31 -15.94
N LYS A 111 -5.64 14.45 -15.25
CA LYS A 111 -4.47 15.22 -14.80
C LYS A 111 -4.57 15.49 -13.30
N GLU A 112 -3.39 15.69 -12.73
CA GLU A 112 -3.26 16.17 -11.36
C GLU A 112 -3.81 17.60 -11.20
N GLU A 113 -4.30 17.90 -10.00
CA GLU A 113 -4.67 19.25 -9.59
C GLU A 113 -3.87 19.65 -8.35
N ILE A 114 -3.27 20.86 -8.40
CA ILE A 114 -2.59 21.46 -7.25
C ILE A 114 -3.44 22.62 -6.77
N ILE A 115 -4.07 22.43 -5.63
CA ILE A 115 -5.02 23.37 -5.04
C ILE A 115 -4.28 24.24 -4.03
N ASP A 116 -4.44 25.55 -4.18
CA ASP A 116 -4.02 26.56 -3.22
C ASP A 116 -5.26 27.13 -2.50
N PRO A 117 -5.61 26.62 -1.33
CA PRO A 117 -6.82 27.03 -0.61
C PRO A 117 -6.85 28.53 -0.28
N HIS A 118 -5.68 29.19 -0.13
CA HIS A 118 -5.60 30.62 0.16
C HIS A 118 -6.30 31.48 -0.89
N ARG A 119 -6.32 31.06 -2.16
CA ARG A 119 -7.04 31.77 -3.24
C ARG A 119 -8.56 31.81 -3.03
N HIS A 120 -9.07 30.95 -2.16
CA HIS A 120 -10.50 30.80 -1.82
C HIS A 120 -10.75 31.06 -0.33
N GLY A 121 -9.91 31.89 0.32
CA GLY A 121 -10.06 32.25 1.72
C GLY A 121 -9.57 31.20 2.73
N GLY A 122 -8.89 30.17 2.27
CA GLY A 122 -8.28 29.16 3.14
C GLY A 122 -6.92 29.57 3.72
N PRO A 123 -6.28 28.67 4.47
CA PRO A 123 -5.00 28.94 5.13
C PRO A 123 -3.88 29.26 4.14
N THR A 124 -3.03 30.23 4.50
CA THR A 124 -1.80 30.54 3.75
C THR A 124 -0.76 29.46 3.97
N GLY A 125 -0.05 29.07 2.88
CA GLY A 125 1.04 28.09 2.96
C GLY A 125 0.60 26.63 2.98
N LEU A 126 -0.72 26.37 2.91
CA LEU A 126 -1.26 25.03 2.73
C LEU A 126 -1.52 24.78 1.24
N TYR A 127 -1.07 23.64 0.74
CA TYR A 127 -1.34 23.19 -0.63
C TYR A 127 -1.88 21.76 -0.59
N ALA A 128 -2.94 21.51 -1.36
CA ALA A 128 -3.45 20.16 -1.57
C ALA A 128 -3.08 19.69 -2.98
N VAL A 129 -2.60 18.46 -3.09
CA VAL A 129 -2.25 17.85 -4.36
C VAL A 129 -3.14 16.64 -4.57
N GLN A 130 -3.93 16.66 -5.63
CA GLN A 130 -4.76 15.53 -6.05
C GLN A 130 -4.11 14.87 -7.26
N GLY A 131 -3.71 13.61 -7.10
CA GLY A 131 -3.15 12.79 -8.17
C GLY A 131 -4.10 11.66 -8.53
N VAL A 132 -4.09 11.25 -9.80
CA VAL A 132 -4.93 10.16 -10.32
C VAL A 132 -4.11 8.98 -10.83
N LYS A 133 -2.80 9.16 -11.01
CA LYS A 133 -1.88 8.14 -11.52
C LYS A 133 -0.59 8.12 -10.71
N TYR A 134 -0.30 7.01 -10.09
CA TYR A 134 0.94 6.82 -9.33
C TYR A 134 2.19 7.02 -10.22
N THR A 135 2.14 6.58 -11.48
CA THR A 135 3.24 6.72 -12.45
C THR A 135 3.63 8.16 -12.78
N THR A 136 2.77 9.13 -12.47
CA THR A 136 3.05 10.58 -12.70
C THR A 136 3.56 11.28 -11.44
N ALA A 137 3.73 10.59 -10.31
CA ALA A 137 4.07 11.18 -9.02
C ALA A 137 5.30 12.11 -9.07
N LEU A 138 6.36 11.72 -9.75
CA LEU A 138 7.58 12.54 -9.89
C LEU A 138 7.30 13.85 -10.65
N SER A 139 6.50 13.80 -11.72
CA SER A 139 6.11 14.99 -12.48
C SER A 139 5.25 15.94 -11.65
N VAL A 140 4.29 15.36 -10.88
CA VAL A 140 3.42 16.13 -9.98
C VAL A 140 4.25 16.79 -8.87
N ALA A 141 5.18 16.06 -8.26
CA ALA A 141 6.09 16.60 -7.25
C ALA A 141 6.91 17.78 -7.78
N LYS A 142 7.49 17.64 -8.99
CA LYS A 142 8.25 18.74 -9.65
C LYS A 142 7.39 19.99 -9.87
N LYS A 143 6.16 19.83 -10.36
CA LYS A 143 5.23 20.95 -10.59
C LYS A 143 4.83 21.63 -9.28
N THR A 144 4.53 20.84 -8.26
CA THR A 144 4.20 21.35 -6.92
C THR A 144 5.36 22.15 -6.35
N PHE A 145 6.56 21.61 -6.47
CA PHE A 145 7.77 22.25 -5.97
C PHE A 145 8.05 23.58 -6.69
N GLN A 146 7.95 23.63 -8.02
CA GLN A 146 8.08 24.86 -8.80
C GLN A 146 7.03 25.93 -8.42
N LEU A 147 5.82 25.50 -8.03
CA LEU A 147 4.80 26.42 -7.53
C LEU A 147 5.20 27.01 -6.18
N LEU A 148 5.72 26.18 -5.28
CA LEU A 148 6.20 26.60 -3.96
C LEU A 148 7.40 27.58 -4.07
N GLU A 149 8.38 27.27 -4.93
CA GLU A 149 9.52 28.16 -5.17
C GLU A 149 9.09 29.57 -5.58
N LYS A 150 8.18 29.67 -6.54
CA LYS A 150 7.68 30.96 -7.04
C LYS A 150 6.97 31.79 -5.97
N ARG A 151 6.42 31.16 -4.92
CA ARG A 151 5.57 31.83 -3.92
C ARG A 151 6.24 32.04 -2.56
N THR A 152 7.09 31.10 -2.16
CA THR A 152 7.60 31.07 -0.79
C THR A 152 9.11 31.35 -0.72
N LEU A 153 9.84 30.99 -1.78
CA LEU A 153 11.30 30.92 -1.76
C LEU A 153 11.95 31.93 -2.70
N SER A 154 11.33 33.08 -2.93
CA SER A 154 11.77 34.13 -3.84
C SER A 154 13.22 34.63 -3.63
N GLN A 155 13.94 34.16 -2.64
CA GLN A 155 15.31 34.61 -2.30
C GLN A 155 16.40 33.53 -2.33
N ARG A 156 16.08 32.24 -2.53
CA ARG A 156 17.11 31.19 -2.67
C ARG A 156 16.71 30.17 -3.72
N PRO A 157 17.43 30.10 -4.86
CA PRO A 157 17.20 29.02 -5.81
C PRO A 157 17.55 27.70 -5.13
N ILE A 158 16.58 26.77 -5.11
CA ILE A 158 16.84 25.42 -4.64
C ILE A 158 17.52 24.68 -5.79
N THR A 159 18.78 24.39 -5.61
CA THR A 159 19.53 23.53 -6.53
C THR A 159 18.95 22.12 -6.46
N HIS A 160 18.19 21.76 -7.49
CA HIS A 160 17.74 20.37 -7.66
C HIS A 160 18.95 19.46 -7.86
N ARG A 161 19.35 18.73 -6.85
CA ARG A 161 20.27 17.61 -7.02
C ARG A 161 19.47 16.46 -7.62
N ALA A 162 19.56 16.31 -8.94
CA ALA A 162 18.89 15.24 -9.69
C ALA A 162 19.43 13.82 -9.35
N THR A 163 20.39 13.71 -8.45
CA THR A 163 21.16 12.50 -8.16
C THR A 163 21.18 12.11 -6.69
N THR A 164 20.17 12.50 -5.90
CA THR A 164 20.08 12.00 -4.53
C THR A 164 19.53 10.57 -4.58
N SER A 165 20.33 9.60 -4.15
CA SER A 165 19.89 8.21 -4.00
C SER A 165 18.70 8.13 -3.05
N LEU A 166 17.76 7.24 -3.33
CA LEU A 166 16.66 6.96 -2.43
C LEU A 166 17.19 6.29 -1.15
N TYR A 167 16.55 6.59 -0.02
CA TYR A 167 16.83 5.93 1.24
C TYR A 167 16.69 4.41 1.09
N GLY A 168 17.68 3.67 1.55
CA GLY A 168 17.77 2.23 1.32
C GLY A 168 18.47 1.81 0.03
N TRP A 169 18.77 2.78 -0.87
CA TRP A 169 19.53 2.59 -2.11
C TRP A 169 20.65 3.62 -2.20
N GLU A 170 21.30 3.88 -1.08
CA GLU A 170 22.27 4.97 -0.88
C GLU A 170 23.67 4.63 -1.43
N SER A 171 23.81 3.83 -2.45
CA SER A 171 25.13 3.57 -2.98
C SER A 171 25.32 4.14 -4.38
N ASP A 172 26.47 4.77 -4.58
CA ASP A 172 27.06 4.99 -5.92
C ASP A 172 27.40 3.64 -6.60
N GLN A 173 27.14 2.53 -5.91
CA GLN A 173 27.32 1.17 -6.34
C GLN A 173 25.94 0.54 -6.57
N SER A 174 25.38 0.80 -7.76
CA SER A 174 24.09 0.25 -8.21
C SER A 174 24.03 -1.30 -8.20
N ASP A 175 25.16 -1.98 -7.99
CA ASP A 175 25.31 -3.43 -8.06
C ASP A 175 25.53 -4.09 -6.69
N LEU A 176 25.46 -3.35 -5.58
CA LEU A 176 25.63 -3.94 -4.25
C LEU A 176 24.36 -4.69 -3.84
N ASP A 177 24.48 -6.02 -3.79
CA ASP A 177 23.48 -6.86 -3.14
C ASP A 177 23.33 -6.45 -1.66
N PRO A 178 22.15 -5.97 -1.22
CA PRO A 178 21.94 -5.56 0.17
C PRO A 178 22.32 -6.65 1.18
N ILE A 179 22.15 -7.93 0.83
CA ILE A 179 22.49 -9.09 1.68
C ILE A 179 23.99 -9.13 1.96
N SER A 180 24.82 -8.75 1.00
CA SER A 180 26.28 -8.73 1.16
C SER A 180 26.76 -7.72 2.19
N THR A 181 25.93 -6.73 2.55
CA THR A 181 26.25 -5.72 3.58
C THR A 181 26.19 -6.28 5.00
N LEU A 182 25.58 -7.46 5.20
CA LEU A 182 25.52 -8.15 6.49
C LEU A 182 26.76 -8.97 6.75
N LYS A 183 27.27 -8.89 8.00
CA LYS A 183 28.38 -9.74 8.46
C LYS A 183 27.96 -11.20 8.58
N GLU A 184 28.85 -12.12 8.22
CA GLU A 184 28.60 -13.57 8.19
C GLU A 184 27.95 -14.16 9.45
N PRO A 185 28.36 -13.85 10.68
CA PRO A 185 27.75 -14.47 11.86
C PRO A 185 26.26 -14.16 12.04
N ILE A 186 25.81 -13.04 11.45
CA ILE A 186 24.42 -12.61 11.53
C ILE A 186 23.64 -13.18 10.34
N ARG A 187 24.23 -13.10 9.16
CA ARG A 187 23.65 -13.64 7.92
C ARG A 187 23.33 -15.13 8.08
N ALA A 188 24.21 -15.90 8.73
CA ALA A 188 24.03 -17.32 8.98
C ALA A 188 22.87 -17.65 9.95
N LYS A 189 22.38 -16.68 10.72
CA LYS A 189 21.21 -16.85 11.62
C LYS A 189 19.87 -16.66 10.96
N LEU A 190 19.83 -16.08 9.77
CA LEU A 190 18.61 -15.74 9.06
C LEU A 190 18.40 -16.70 7.88
N SER A 191 17.15 -17.08 7.65
CA SER A 191 16.83 -17.91 6.49
C SER A 191 17.05 -17.14 5.18
N PRO A 192 17.36 -17.81 4.06
CA PRO A 192 17.47 -17.16 2.76
C PRO A 192 16.22 -16.34 2.40
N MET A 193 15.03 -16.85 2.69
CA MET A 193 13.76 -16.19 2.44
C MET A 193 13.61 -14.89 3.25
N THR A 194 14.03 -14.90 4.52
CA THR A 194 14.06 -13.70 5.37
C THR A 194 15.01 -12.65 4.80
N LEU A 195 16.21 -13.07 4.38
CA LEU A 195 17.21 -12.18 3.80
C LEU A 195 16.72 -11.53 2.50
N GLU A 196 16.16 -12.31 1.59
CA GLU A 196 15.59 -11.82 0.33
C GLU A 196 14.43 -10.84 0.56
N ARG A 197 13.55 -11.16 1.50
CA ARG A 197 12.42 -10.29 1.86
C ARG A 197 12.92 -8.95 2.45
N LEU A 198 13.86 -9.00 3.38
CA LEU A 198 14.45 -7.79 3.97
C LEU A 198 15.17 -6.95 2.91
N ALA A 199 15.95 -7.58 2.04
CA ALA A 199 16.65 -6.88 0.97
C ALA A 199 15.67 -6.19 0.00
N ARG A 200 14.60 -6.89 -0.39
CA ARG A 200 13.58 -6.35 -1.28
C ARG A 200 12.78 -5.19 -0.66
N ASN A 201 12.43 -5.31 0.62
CA ASN A 201 11.57 -4.32 1.28
C ASN A 201 12.34 -3.11 1.82
N TYR A 202 13.58 -3.30 2.24
CA TYR A 202 14.36 -2.29 2.96
C TYR A 202 15.70 -1.93 2.30
N GLY A 203 16.13 -2.65 1.25
CA GLY A 203 17.42 -2.41 0.62
C GLY A 203 18.56 -2.48 1.63
N THR A 204 19.53 -1.56 1.53
CA THR A 204 20.69 -1.49 2.45
C THR A 204 20.34 -1.19 3.90
N VAL A 205 19.12 -0.65 4.14
CA VAL A 205 18.61 -0.36 5.49
C VAL A 205 18.33 -1.63 6.30
N MET A 206 18.16 -2.79 5.64
CA MET A 206 18.04 -4.09 6.32
C MET A 206 19.10 -4.30 7.39
N LYS A 207 20.30 -3.75 7.19
CA LYS A 207 21.40 -3.82 8.17
C LYS A 207 21.00 -3.20 9.51
N ARG A 208 20.34 -2.04 9.50
CA ARG A 208 19.88 -1.36 10.73
C ARG A 208 18.84 -2.18 11.46
N ILE A 209 17.94 -2.84 10.72
CA ILE A 209 16.92 -3.72 11.31
C ILE A 209 17.58 -4.89 12.03
N VAL A 210 18.53 -5.54 11.36
CA VAL A 210 19.25 -6.68 11.93
C VAL A 210 20.15 -6.27 13.12
N GLU A 211 20.66 -5.05 13.15
CA GLU A 211 21.44 -4.52 14.28
C GLU A 211 20.62 -4.48 15.60
N TRP A 212 19.30 -4.30 15.54
CA TRP A 212 18.43 -4.47 16.70
C TRP A 212 18.52 -5.90 17.28
N GLY A 213 18.51 -6.89 16.41
CA GLY A 213 18.65 -8.28 16.82
C GLY A 213 20.02 -8.67 17.35
N ILE A 214 21.08 -7.89 17.05
CA ILE A 214 22.39 -8.07 17.70
C ILE A 214 22.32 -7.70 19.17
N ARG A 215 21.61 -6.62 19.47
CA ARG A 215 21.44 -6.12 20.84
C ARG A 215 20.50 -7.00 21.65
N GLN A 216 19.46 -7.54 21.00
CA GLN A 216 18.44 -8.38 21.59
C GLN A 216 18.13 -9.55 20.66
N PRO A 217 18.74 -10.75 20.89
CA PRO A 217 18.62 -11.89 19.99
C PRO A 217 17.20 -12.35 19.67
N SER A 218 16.25 -12.20 20.61
CA SER A 218 14.85 -12.54 20.39
C SER A 218 14.18 -11.72 19.30
N LEU A 219 14.74 -10.58 18.92
CA LEU A 219 14.23 -9.76 17.82
C LEU A 219 14.57 -10.33 16.43
N LEU A 220 15.50 -11.30 16.34
CA LEU A 220 15.77 -12.03 15.09
C LEU A 220 14.78 -13.18 14.85
N GLU A 221 13.95 -13.48 15.83
CA GLU A 221 12.88 -14.45 15.64
C GLU A 221 11.78 -13.90 14.73
N PRO A 222 11.11 -14.75 13.95
CA PRO A 222 9.94 -14.38 13.19
C PRO A 222 8.81 -13.89 14.11
N LEU A 223 7.99 -12.96 13.61
CA LEU A 223 6.74 -12.59 14.27
C LEU A 223 5.83 -13.81 14.41
N PRO A 224 5.12 -13.97 15.53
CA PRO A 224 4.12 -15.01 15.70
C PRO A 224 3.15 -15.05 14.50
N GLY A 225 2.97 -16.26 13.94
CA GLY A 225 2.12 -16.45 12.75
C GLY A 225 2.72 -16.02 11.42
N THR A 226 4.04 -15.78 11.36
CA THR A 226 4.78 -15.52 10.11
C THR A 226 6.06 -16.36 10.06
N ASP A 227 6.58 -16.61 8.85
CA ASP A 227 7.79 -17.42 8.65
C ASP A 227 9.06 -16.58 8.46
N ASN A 228 8.93 -15.33 7.99
CA ASN A 228 10.07 -14.56 7.50
C ASN A 228 10.04 -13.06 7.83
N THR A 229 9.07 -12.61 8.63
CA THR A 229 8.99 -11.23 9.13
C THR A 229 9.57 -11.17 10.53
N LEU A 230 10.62 -10.38 10.73
CA LEU A 230 11.33 -10.35 12.01
C LEU A 230 10.66 -9.44 13.04
N CYS A 231 10.72 -9.83 14.31
CA CYS A 231 10.32 -8.96 15.41
C CYS A 231 11.11 -7.63 15.43
N ALA A 232 12.35 -7.61 14.94
CA ALA A 232 13.20 -6.41 14.84
C ALA A 232 12.64 -5.32 13.91
N GLU A 233 11.75 -5.68 12.99
CA GLU A 233 11.12 -4.69 12.10
C GLU A 233 10.21 -3.74 12.87
N ILE A 234 9.57 -4.18 13.95
CA ILE A 234 8.66 -3.33 14.75
C ILE A 234 9.38 -2.11 15.33
N PRO A 235 10.39 -2.27 16.20
CA PRO A 235 11.04 -1.10 16.80
C PRO A 235 11.69 -0.22 15.73
N TYR A 236 12.28 -0.81 14.68
CA TYR A 236 12.83 -0.03 13.58
C TYR A 236 11.77 0.86 12.91
N LEU A 237 10.61 0.31 12.56
CA LEU A 237 9.55 1.03 11.89
C LEU A 237 8.92 2.10 12.80
N LEU A 238 8.75 1.81 14.09
CA LEU A 238 8.24 2.77 15.05
C LEU A 238 9.16 4.00 15.21
N GLU A 239 10.47 3.79 15.15
CA GLU A 239 11.44 4.89 15.28
C GLU A 239 11.65 5.69 13.99
N ASN A 240 11.53 5.04 12.81
CA ASN A 240 12.00 5.65 11.57
C ASN A 240 10.90 5.96 10.55
N GLU A 241 9.66 5.41 10.70
CA GLU A 241 8.69 5.37 9.61
C GLU A 241 7.31 6.00 9.93
N ALA A 242 7.23 6.86 10.94
CA ALA A 242 6.00 7.54 11.35
C ALA A 242 4.79 6.58 11.52
N VAL A 243 5.01 5.49 12.24
CA VAL A 243 3.99 4.49 12.57
C VAL A 243 3.28 4.87 13.85
N TYR A 244 1.99 5.17 13.78
CA TYR A 244 1.16 5.56 14.93
C TYR A 244 -0.05 4.66 15.12
N ARG A 245 -0.47 3.94 14.09
CA ARG A 245 -1.62 3.05 14.10
C ARG A 245 -1.21 1.62 13.76
N LEU A 246 -1.96 0.66 14.27
CA LEU A 246 -1.71 -0.75 13.95
C LEU A 246 -1.80 -1.02 12.44
N SER A 247 -2.69 -0.33 11.75
CA SER A 247 -2.79 -0.37 10.28
C SER A 247 -1.59 0.25 9.56
N ASP A 248 -0.89 1.23 10.18
CA ASP A 248 0.35 1.74 9.60
C ASP A 248 1.42 0.65 9.61
N LEU A 249 1.58 -0.03 10.73
CA LEU A 249 2.57 -1.10 10.88
C LEU A 249 2.28 -2.27 9.92
N LEU A 250 1.12 -2.91 10.08
CA LEU A 250 0.82 -4.18 9.42
C LEU A 250 0.48 -4.04 7.94
N VAL A 251 -0.26 -2.98 7.56
CA VAL A 251 -0.74 -2.82 6.17
C VAL A 251 0.22 -1.98 5.35
N ARG A 252 0.65 -0.82 5.88
CA ARG A 252 1.40 0.17 5.08
C ARG A 252 2.90 -0.03 5.08
N ARG A 253 3.48 -0.57 6.17
CA ARG A 253 4.94 -0.71 6.30
C ARG A 253 5.42 -2.15 6.13
N MET A 254 4.86 -3.09 6.86
CA MET A 254 5.26 -4.50 6.75
C MET A 254 4.66 -5.22 5.54
N GLY A 255 3.55 -4.71 5.00
CA GLY A 255 2.84 -5.33 3.88
C GLY A 255 2.08 -6.61 4.22
N LEU A 256 2.11 -7.06 5.47
CA LEU A 256 1.44 -8.30 5.92
C LEU A 256 -0.07 -8.27 5.72
N GLY A 257 -0.66 -7.08 5.78
CA GLY A 257 -2.09 -6.89 5.54
C GLY A 257 -2.46 -6.74 4.05
N GLY A 258 -1.50 -6.80 3.15
CA GLY A 258 -1.72 -6.65 1.70
C GLY A 258 -2.09 -7.95 0.99
N GLU A 259 -1.99 -9.08 1.66
CA GLU A 259 -2.33 -10.41 1.14
C GLU A 259 -3.70 -10.89 1.61
N GLY A 260 -4.25 -10.26 2.62
CA GLY A 260 -5.44 -10.62 3.35
C GLY A 260 -5.30 -10.22 4.82
N ARG A 261 -6.24 -10.66 5.65
CA ARG A 261 -6.19 -10.40 7.08
C ARG A 261 -4.99 -11.11 7.72
N PRO A 262 -4.09 -10.39 8.42
CA PRO A 262 -3.00 -11.03 9.15
C PRO A 262 -3.50 -12.02 10.20
N ASN A 263 -2.66 -12.99 10.57
CA ASN A 263 -2.94 -13.94 11.62
C ASN A 263 -3.28 -13.22 12.94
N THR A 264 -4.19 -13.80 13.73
CA THR A 264 -4.63 -13.22 15.00
C THR A 264 -3.48 -13.04 15.99
N ASP A 265 -2.53 -13.99 16.02
CA ASP A 265 -1.37 -13.90 16.91
C ASP A 265 -0.42 -12.78 16.46
N THR A 266 -0.23 -12.59 15.16
CA THR A 266 0.53 -11.47 14.60
C THR A 266 -0.09 -10.13 14.99
N ILE A 267 -1.42 -10.01 14.85
CA ILE A 267 -2.16 -8.79 15.19
C ILE A 267 -2.00 -8.49 16.69
N ALA A 268 -2.23 -9.48 17.55
CA ALA A 268 -2.14 -9.32 19.00
C ALA A 268 -0.72 -8.96 19.45
N PHE A 269 0.29 -9.65 18.91
CA PHE A 269 1.69 -9.37 19.22
C PHE A 269 2.09 -7.95 18.81
N CYS A 270 1.81 -7.56 17.59
CA CYS A 270 2.13 -6.20 17.08
C CYS A 270 1.40 -5.11 17.87
N ALA A 271 0.13 -5.32 18.21
CA ALA A 271 -0.63 -4.38 19.03
C ALA A 271 -0.01 -4.19 20.40
N SER A 272 0.38 -5.29 21.07
CA SER A 272 1.05 -5.25 22.38
C SER A 272 2.41 -4.54 22.32
N GLN A 273 3.21 -4.78 21.27
CA GLN A 273 4.50 -4.09 21.09
C GLN A 273 4.30 -2.58 20.87
N MET A 274 3.34 -2.21 20.03
CA MET A 274 2.99 -0.78 19.80
C MET A 274 2.44 -0.14 21.06
N SER A 275 1.59 -0.84 21.80
CA SER A 275 1.03 -0.37 23.08
C SER A 275 2.13 -0.02 24.06
N SER A 276 3.13 -0.90 24.20
CA SER A 276 4.28 -0.68 25.08
C SER A 276 5.15 0.49 24.63
N TYR A 277 5.35 0.66 23.32
CA TYR A 277 6.20 1.71 22.75
C TYR A 277 5.53 3.09 22.75
N LEU A 278 4.25 3.15 22.35
CA LEU A 278 3.48 4.40 22.19
C LEU A 278 2.72 4.80 23.47
N GLY A 279 2.74 3.97 24.51
CA GLY A 279 2.02 4.23 25.75
C GLY A 279 0.49 4.15 25.60
N TRP A 280 0.01 3.23 24.78
CA TRP A 280 -1.44 3.03 24.61
C TRP A 280 -2.07 2.48 25.89
N THR A 281 -3.31 2.89 26.13
CA THR A 281 -4.17 2.23 27.13
C THR A 281 -4.72 0.93 26.53
N LEU A 282 -5.18 0.02 27.40
CA LEU A 282 -5.85 -1.21 26.95
C LEU A 282 -7.05 -0.94 26.02
N ASP A 283 -7.77 0.16 26.24
CA ASP A 283 -8.88 0.54 25.40
C ASP A 283 -8.43 1.06 24.02
N GLN A 284 -7.28 1.74 23.96
CA GLN A 284 -6.69 2.12 22.67
C GLN A 284 -6.22 0.92 21.89
N GLU A 285 -5.53 -0.03 22.52
CA GLU A 285 -5.07 -1.27 21.90
C GLU A 285 -6.24 -2.06 21.31
N LYS A 286 -7.32 -2.24 22.09
CA LYS A 286 -8.55 -2.90 21.61
C LYS A 286 -9.20 -2.17 20.43
N ARG A 287 -9.24 -0.82 20.46
CA ARG A 287 -9.76 -0.02 19.35
C ARG A 287 -8.91 -0.17 18.08
N GLU A 288 -7.60 -0.17 18.20
CA GLU A 288 -6.70 -0.34 17.05
C GLU A 288 -6.85 -1.74 16.42
N ILE A 289 -6.94 -2.80 17.24
CA ILE A 289 -7.21 -4.16 16.79
C ILE A 289 -8.58 -4.22 16.06
N SER A 290 -9.64 -3.69 16.68
CA SER A 290 -10.98 -3.69 16.08
C SER A 290 -11.04 -2.90 14.78
N SER A 291 -10.37 -1.75 14.72
CA SER A 291 -10.25 -0.93 13.52
C SER A 291 -9.55 -1.65 12.38
N LEU A 292 -8.45 -2.36 12.70
CA LEU A 292 -7.73 -3.16 11.71
C LEU A 292 -8.59 -4.32 11.19
N ILE A 293 -9.24 -5.06 12.09
CA ILE A 293 -10.12 -6.17 11.69
C ILE A 293 -11.27 -5.68 10.83
N GLY A 294 -11.87 -4.55 11.19
CA GLY A 294 -12.94 -3.90 10.41
C GLY A 294 -12.53 -3.54 8.97
N HIS A 295 -11.23 -3.36 8.71
CA HIS A 295 -10.72 -3.14 7.36
C HIS A 295 -10.91 -4.36 6.44
N TYR A 296 -10.92 -5.57 6.98
CA TYR A 296 -11.05 -6.82 6.23
C TYR A 296 -12.48 -7.39 6.19
N ASN A 297 -13.37 -6.89 7.04
CA ASN A 297 -14.78 -7.30 7.11
C ASN A 297 -15.69 -6.45 6.17
N ARG A 298 -15.15 -6.00 5.04
CA ARG A 298 -15.85 -5.11 4.10
C ARG A 298 -16.46 -5.86 2.95
#